data_113ec1211d6ab464f3727258bce04dff
#
_entry.id   113ec1211d6ab464f3727258bce04dff
#
_cell.length_a   1.000
_cell.length_b   1.000
_cell.length_c   1.000
_cell.angle_alpha   90.00
_cell.angle_beta   90.00
_cell.angle_gamma   90.00
#
_symmetry.space_group_name_H-M   'P 1'
#
loop_
_entity.id
_entity.type
_entity.pdbx_description
1 polymer ?
#
loop_
_entity_poly.entity_id
_entity_poly.type
_entity_poly.pdbx_seq_one_letter_code
_entity_poly.pdbx_strand_id
1 'polypeptide(L)'
;MIQNETTALETKPNPVVAIWRHALVQAFLSDTVTLLSAIFLLVIVLSAAFAPLVAPYDPQDQQLRLRHIGPLSTGTAVDRIADPPVEEGRFFLLGTDHLGRDYLSRLIYGGRISISVGVLGVLTSGIIGIFLGLVAGFYRGFLDDVIMRAVDVFMSVPLLLLALMVLFILGPSFTNIIIVFAVARWMLYCRV
;
A
#
# COMPACT_ATOMS: atom_id res chain seq x y z
N MET A 1 -62.90 25.79 10.70
CA MET A 1 -61.54 26.29 10.99
C MET A 1 -60.77 25.09 11.54
N ILE A 2 -60.18 24.29 10.68
CA ILE A 2 -59.41 23.09 11.03
C ILE A 2 -57.97 23.40 10.61
N GLN A 3 -57.11 23.63 11.61
CA GLN A 3 -55.67 23.86 11.38
C GLN A 3 -55.01 22.51 11.13
N ASN A 4 -54.42 22.39 9.93
CA ASN A 4 -53.52 21.32 9.56
C ASN A 4 -52.18 21.50 10.28
N GLU A 5 -51.94 20.76 11.33
CA GLU A 5 -50.60 20.50 11.84
C GLU A 5 -49.98 19.34 11.07
N THR A 6 -49.34 19.66 9.96
CA THR A 6 -48.36 18.75 9.33
C THR A 6 -47.08 18.85 10.13
N THR A 7 -46.98 18.01 11.17
CA THR A 7 -45.74 17.79 11.90
C THR A 7 -44.75 17.09 10.97
N ALA A 8 -43.84 17.87 10.41
CA ALA A 8 -42.67 17.35 9.72
C ALA A 8 -41.91 16.46 10.70
N LEU A 9 -41.90 15.15 10.45
CA LEU A 9 -41.03 14.21 11.13
C LEU A 9 -39.59 14.54 10.71
N GLU A 10 -38.97 15.49 11.41
CA GLU A 10 -37.52 15.62 11.40
C GLU A 10 -36.94 14.32 11.92
N THR A 11 -36.42 13.50 11.01
CA THR A 11 -35.62 12.33 11.35
C THR A 11 -34.34 12.84 12.03
N LYS A 12 -34.41 12.99 13.36
CA LYS A 12 -33.19 13.25 14.15
C LYS A 12 -32.16 12.20 13.82
N PRO A 13 -30.95 12.57 13.37
CA PRO A 13 -29.89 11.61 13.10
C PRO A 13 -29.65 10.79 14.38
N ASN A 14 -29.52 9.50 14.22
CA ASN A 14 -29.35 8.52 15.29
C ASN A 14 -28.25 9.03 16.25
N PRO A 15 -28.58 9.38 17.52
CA PRO A 15 -27.66 10.09 18.42
C PRO A 15 -26.35 9.29 18.64
N VAL A 16 -26.39 7.98 18.52
CA VAL A 16 -25.21 7.11 18.64
C VAL A 16 -24.22 7.35 17.49
N VAL A 17 -24.69 7.48 16.25
CA VAL A 17 -23.82 7.72 15.09
C VAL A 17 -23.23 9.13 15.12
N ALA A 18 -24.01 10.12 15.58
CA ALA A 18 -23.54 11.50 15.73
C ALA A 18 -22.45 11.62 16.83
N ILE A 19 -22.66 10.96 17.97
CA ILE A 19 -21.71 10.97 19.09
C ILE A 19 -20.38 10.30 18.72
N TRP A 20 -20.43 9.14 18.07
CA TRP A 20 -19.23 8.45 17.62
C TRP A 20 -18.43 9.26 16.59
N ARG A 21 -19.11 9.87 15.66
CA ARG A 21 -18.48 10.66 14.60
C ARG A 21 -17.80 11.92 15.16
N HIS A 22 -18.44 12.63 16.10
CA HIS A 22 -17.84 13.79 16.74
C HIS A 22 -16.72 13.43 17.73
N ALA A 23 -16.88 12.39 18.52
CA ALA A 23 -15.89 11.97 19.51
C ALA A 23 -14.60 11.45 18.84
N LEU A 24 -14.72 10.64 17.79
CA LEU A 24 -13.55 10.14 17.05
C LEU A 24 -12.82 11.28 16.32
N VAL A 25 -13.54 12.18 15.66
CA VAL A 25 -12.93 13.31 14.97
C VAL A 25 -12.28 14.28 15.94
N GLN A 26 -12.93 14.58 17.06
CA GLN A 26 -12.36 15.44 18.10
C GLN A 26 -11.14 14.81 18.77
N ALA A 27 -11.18 13.52 19.10
CA ALA A 27 -10.04 12.79 19.65
C ALA A 27 -8.85 12.77 18.67
N PHE A 28 -9.14 12.60 17.38
CA PHE A 28 -8.13 12.60 16.32
C PHE A 28 -7.48 13.99 16.13
N LEU A 29 -8.28 15.06 16.21
CA LEU A 29 -7.79 16.44 16.04
C LEU A 29 -7.18 17.04 17.31
N SER A 30 -7.49 16.49 18.49
CA SER A 30 -6.97 16.99 19.78
C SER A 30 -5.55 16.52 20.08
N ASP A 31 -5.11 15.40 19.52
CA ASP A 31 -3.77 14.86 19.74
C ASP A 31 -2.82 15.27 18.60
N THR A 32 -1.88 16.13 18.91
CA THR A 32 -0.88 16.66 17.97
C THR A 32 -0.05 15.54 17.34
N VAL A 33 0.28 14.50 18.10
CA VAL A 33 1.09 13.38 17.60
C VAL A 33 0.33 12.58 16.55
N THR A 34 -0.95 12.31 16.83
CA THR A 34 -1.86 11.61 15.91
C THR A 34 -2.06 12.42 14.62
N LEU A 35 -2.24 13.74 14.74
CA LEU A 35 -2.41 14.61 13.58
C LEU A 35 -1.14 14.65 12.70
N LEU A 36 0.03 14.82 13.32
CA LEU A 36 1.31 14.82 12.60
C LEU A 36 1.57 13.47 11.91
N SER A 37 1.28 12.36 12.59
CA SER A 37 1.42 11.02 12.03
C SER A 37 0.49 10.80 10.83
N ALA A 38 -0.74 11.28 10.92
CA ALA A 38 -1.71 11.19 9.84
C ALA A 38 -1.29 12.04 8.63
N ILE A 39 -0.82 13.27 8.86
CA ILE A 39 -0.28 14.13 7.79
C ILE A 39 0.92 13.48 7.13
N PHE A 40 1.85 12.92 7.92
CA PHE A 40 3.03 12.22 7.40
C PHE A 40 2.65 11.03 6.51
N LEU A 41 1.72 10.17 6.98
CA LEU A 41 1.20 9.05 6.19
C LEU A 41 0.50 9.54 4.91
N LEU A 42 -0.30 10.59 5.01
CA LEU A 42 -0.99 11.17 3.86
C LEU A 42 0.01 11.68 2.81
N VAL A 43 1.07 12.37 3.24
CA VAL A 43 2.15 12.83 2.34
C VAL A 43 2.81 11.66 1.64
N ILE A 44 3.13 10.56 2.35
CA ILE A 44 3.71 9.36 1.74
C ILE A 44 2.75 8.75 0.70
N VAL A 45 1.48 8.58 1.06
CA VAL A 45 0.48 7.99 0.16
C VAL A 45 0.26 8.86 -1.07
N LEU A 46 0.13 10.17 -0.90
CA LEU A 46 -0.04 11.11 -2.01
C LEU A 46 1.21 11.18 -2.90
N SER A 47 2.40 11.24 -2.32
CA SER A 47 3.65 11.23 -3.10
C SER A 47 3.81 9.95 -3.90
N ALA A 48 3.43 8.80 -3.35
CA ALA A 48 3.44 7.53 -4.05
C ALA A 48 2.37 7.46 -5.16
N ALA A 49 1.16 7.94 -4.90
CA ALA A 49 0.07 7.97 -5.89
C ALA A 49 0.42 8.87 -7.09
N PHE A 50 0.97 10.05 -6.81
CA PHE A 50 1.38 11.04 -7.80
C PHE A 50 2.88 10.98 -8.13
N ALA A 51 3.51 9.82 -7.98
CA ALA A 51 4.94 9.64 -8.20
C ALA A 51 5.46 10.24 -9.54
N PRO A 52 4.79 10.09 -10.69
CA PRO A 52 5.25 10.68 -11.95
C PRO A 52 5.29 12.21 -11.98
N LEU A 53 4.54 12.87 -11.08
CA LEU A 53 4.47 14.34 -10.98
C LEU A 53 5.39 14.88 -9.88
N VAL A 54 5.67 14.08 -8.85
CA VAL A 54 6.42 14.50 -7.66
C VAL A 54 7.90 14.12 -7.75
N ALA A 55 8.21 13.01 -8.42
CA ALA A 55 9.59 12.57 -8.58
C ALA A 55 10.36 13.52 -9.50
N PRO A 56 11.52 14.06 -9.06
CA PRO A 56 12.28 15.00 -9.86
C PRO A 56 12.89 14.37 -11.11
N TYR A 57 13.25 13.08 -11.07
CA TYR A 57 13.91 12.38 -12.16
C TYR A 57 13.34 10.98 -12.37
N ASP A 58 13.66 10.36 -13.52
CA ASP A 58 13.33 8.95 -13.75
C ASP A 58 14.08 8.05 -12.76
N PRO A 59 13.38 7.21 -11.99
CA PRO A 59 14.01 6.31 -11.00
C PRO A 59 14.93 5.26 -11.63
N GLN A 60 14.83 5.04 -12.94
CA GLN A 60 15.66 4.08 -13.68
C GLN A 60 16.82 4.71 -14.43
N ASP A 61 16.88 6.05 -14.53
CA ASP A 61 17.98 6.74 -15.21
C ASP A 61 19.29 6.52 -14.48
N GLN A 62 20.24 5.84 -15.14
CA GLN A 62 21.53 5.46 -14.59
C GLN A 62 22.64 6.35 -15.13
N GLN A 63 23.25 7.12 -14.25
CA GLN A 63 24.35 8.04 -14.57
C GLN A 63 25.60 7.62 -13.80
N LEU A 64 26.39 6.69 -14.34
CA LEU A 64 27.55 6.11 -13.65
C LEU A 64 28.59 7.15 -13.20
N ARG A 65 28.64 8.33 -13.83
CA ARG A 65 29.48 9.45 -13.40
C ARG A 65 29.02 10.10 -12.09
N LEU A 66 27.71 9.94 -11.78
CA LEU A 66 27.06 10.52 -10.61
C LEU A 66 26.90 9.51 -9.45
N ARG A 67 27.76 8.49 -9.39
CA ARG A 67 27.73 7.46 -8.35
C ARG A 67 28.07 8.06 -6.99
N HIS A 68 27.28 7.69 -5.97
CA HIS A 68 27.54 8.08 -4.58
C HIS A 68 27.68 9.59 -4.34
N ILE A 69 26.96 10.41 -5.11
CA ILE A 69 26.86 11.84 -4.80
C ILE A 69 26.08 11.99 -3.50
N GLY A 70 26.61 12.82 -2.60
CA GLY A 70 26.00 13.08 -1.29
C GLY A 70 24.67 13.82 -1.38
N PRO A 71 23.88 13.84 -0.28
CA PRO A 71 22.67 14.64 -0.19
C PRO A 71 22.95 16.14 -0.42
N LEU A 72 21.96 16.85 -0.95
CA LEU A 72 21.98 18.29 -1.24
C LEU A 72 23.13 18.72 -2.16
N SER A 73 23.55 17.85 -3.06
CA SER A 73 24.63 18.09 -4.01
C SER A 73 24.15 18.17 -5.44
N THR A 74 24.91 18.86 -6.28
CA THR A 74 24.67 18.97 -7.71
C THR A 74 25.61 18.07 -8.49
N GLY A 75 25.17 17.59 -9.64
CA GLY A 75 25.99 16.82 -10.57
C GLY A 75 25.55 17.06 -12.00
N THR A 76 26.43 16.79 -12.97
CA THR A 76 26.11 16.94 -14.39
C THR A 76 25.73 15.58 -14.96
N ALA A 77 24.46 15.42 -15.31
CA ALA A 77 23.93 14.26 -16.04
C ALA A 77 24.09 14.47 -17.54
N VAL A 78 24.21 13.37 -18.27
CA VAL A 78 24.26 13.40 -19.74
C VAL A 78 23.00 12.75 -20.29
N ASP A 79 22.16 13.53 -20.95
CA ASP A 79 21.05 12.96 -21.72
C ASP A 79 21.59 12.33 -23.00
N ARG A 80 21.60 10.98 -23.03
CA ARG A 80 22.08 10.20 -24.16
C ARG A 80 21.05 9.98 -25.25
N ILE A 81 19.79 10.34 -24.99
CA ILE A 81 18.70 10.22 -25.95
C ILE A 81 18.65 11.44 -26.87
N ALA A 82 19.12 12.60 -26.38
CA ALA A 82 19.26 13.81 -27.17
C ALA A 82 20.38 13.66 -28.22
N ASP A 83 20.15 14.12 -29.40
CA ASP A 83 21.15 14.16 -30.50
C ASP A 83 21.35 15.63 -30.96
N PRO A 84 22.48 16.25 -30.61
CA PRO A 84 23.62 15.74 -29.84
C PRO A 84 23.33 15.57 -28.34
N PRO A 85 24.11 14.73 -27.62
CA PRO A 85 23.96 14.55 -26.18
C PRO A 85 24.07 15.87 -25.41
N VAL A 86 23.13 16.14 -24.52
CA VAL A 86 23.06 17.38 -23.73
C VAL A 86 23.48 17.11 -22.31
N GLU A 87 24.35 17.97 -21.77
CA GLU A 87 24.72 17.96 -20.36
C GLU A 87 23.72 18.80 -19.56
N GLU A 88 23.07 18.16 -18.57
CA GLU A 88 22.12 18.81 -17.68
C GLU A 88 22.65 18.82 -16.26
N GLY A 89 22.63 19.99 -15.63
CA GLY A 89 22.87 20.11 -14.19
C GLY A 89 21.68 19.59 -13.40
N ARG A 90 21.89 18.60 -12.54
CA ARG A 90 20.86 18.02 -11.68
C ARG A 90 21.19 18.23 -10.21
N PHE A 91 20.16 18.53 -9.41
CA PHE A 91 20.26 18.67 -7.97
C PHE A 91 19.65 17.46 -7.27
N PHE A 92 20.42 16.82 -6.39
CA PHE A 92 20.00 15.59 -5.70
C PHE A 92 19.74 15.88 -4.22
N LEU A 93 18.45 15.88 -3.81
CA LEU A 93 18.04 16.11 -2.42
C LEU A 93 18.58 15.05 -1.47
N LEU A 94 18.45 13.77 -1.81
CA LEU A 94 18.92 12.65 -1.00
C LEU A 94 20.19 11.99 -1.56
N GLY A 95 20.77 12.59 -2.61
CA GLY A 95 21.95 12.02 -3.27
C GLY A 95 21.59 10.90 -4.25
N THR A 96 22.61 10.16 -4.68
CA THR A 96 22.50 9.09 -5.67
C THR A 96 23.03 7.77 -5.15
N ASP A 97 22.54 6.67 -5.77
CA ASP A 97 22.96 5.32 -5.44
C ASP A 97 24.27 4.90 -6.16
N HIS A 98 24.64 3.62 -6.01
CA HIS A 98 25.83 3.03 -6.64
C HIS A 98 25.77 2.94 -8.18
N LEU A 99 24.61 3.19 -8.78
CA LEU A 99 24.41 3.29 -10.24
C LEU A 99 24.20 4.73 -10.70
N GLY A 100 24.26 5.73 -9.78
CA GLY A 100 24.04 7.13 -10.06
C GLY A 100 22.58 7.51 -10.28
N ARG A 101 21.62 6.70 -9.76
CA ARG A 101 20.19 6.98 -9.82
C ARG A 101 19.77 7.82 -8.61
N ASP A 102 18.81 8.73 -8.81
CA ASP A 102 18.31 9.59 -7.74
C ASP A 102 17.59 8.80 -6.63
N TYR A 103 18.06 8.95 -5.39
CA TYR A 103 17.47 8.27 -4.24
C TYR A 103 16.04 8.72 -3.95
N LEU A 104 15.73 10.02 -4.08
CA LEU A 104 14.41 10.55 -3.80
C LEU A 104 13.37 10.00 -4.78
N SER A 105 13.65 10.03 -6.07
CA SER A 105 12.77 9.46 -7.09
C SER A 105 12.53 7.96 -6.85
N ARG A 106 13.58 7.22 -6.52
CA ARG A 106 13.46 5.79 -6.21
C ARG A 106 12.66 5.52 -4.95
N LEU A 107 12.76 6.36 -3.92
CA LEU A 107 11.98 6.24 -2.68
C LEU A 107 10.49 6.45 -2.96
N ILE A 108 10.14 7.47 -3.75
CA ILE A 108 8.76 7.79 -4.12
C ILE A 108 8.14 6.66 -4.94
N TYR A 109 8.83 6.18 -5.98
CA TYR A 109 8.35 5.06 -6.80
C TYR A 109 8.32 3.73 -6.04
N GLY A 110 9.30 3.49 -5.15
CA GLY A 110 9.30 2.34 -4.26
C GLY A 110 8.10 2.34 -3.31
N GLY A 111 7.74 3.51 -2.78
CA GLY A 111 6.52 3.72 -1.99
C GLY A 111 5.26 3.33 -2.76
N ARG A 112 5.15 3.71 -4.02
CA ARG A 112 4.03 3.32 -4.89
C ARG A 112 3.90 1.80 -5.04
N ILE A 113 5.02 1.13 -5.29
CA ILE A 113 5.04 -0.35 -5.41
C ILE A 113 4.64 -0.98 -4.08
N SER A 114 5.21 -0.54 -2.96
CA SER A 114 4.94 -1.11 -1.63
C SER A 114 3.48 -0.93 -1.22
N ILE A 115 2.89 0.24 -1.42
CA ILE A 115 1.48 0.51 -1.10
C ILE A 115 0.57 -0.33 -2.01
N SER A 116 0.86 -0.39 -3.32
CA SER A 116 0.07 -1.19 -4.26
C SER A 116 0.09 -2.68 -3.90
N VAL A 117 1.26 -3.23 -3.59
CA VAL A 117 1.40 -4.63 -3.14
C VAL A 117 0.63 -4.85 -1.84
N GLY A 118 0.76 -3.94 -0.87
CA GLY A 118 0.05 -4.03 0.41
C GLY A 118 -1.47 -4.04 0.23
N VAL A 119 -2.01 -3.07 -0.50
CA VAL A 119 -3.46 -2.96 -0.74
C VAL A 119 -3.99 -4.15 -1.54
N LEU A 120 -3.37 -4.47 -2.68
CA LEU A 120 -3.81 -5.59 -3.51
C LEU A 120 -3.63 -6.94 -2.81
N GLY A 121 -2.55 -7.11 -2.04
CA GLY A 121 -2.31 -8.31 -1.24
C GLY A 121 -3.38 -8.51 -0.16
N VAL A 122 -3.76 -7.45 0.57
CA VAL A 122 -4.84 -7.51 1.58
C VAL A 122 -6.19 -7.78 0.93
N LEU A 123 -6.51 -7.10 -0.17
CA LEU A 123 -7.78 -7.29 -0.87
C LEU A 123 -7.91 -8.72 -1.41
N THR A 124 -6.90 -9.23 -2.10
CA THR A 124 -6.94 -10.58 -2.70
C THR A 124 -7.01 -11.66 -1.62
N SER A 125 -6.15 -11.59 -0.59
CA SER A 125 -6.17 -12.55 0.51
C SER A 125 -7.45 -12.47 1.35
N GLY A 126 -7.97 -11.25 1.57
CA GLY A 126 -9.22 -11.01 2.28
C GLY A 126 -10.42 -11.60 1.54
N ILE A 127 -10.56 -11.33 0.24
CA ILE A 127 -11.65 -11.87 -0.58
C ILE A 127 -11.64 -13.41 -0.54
N ILE A 128 -10.47 -14.02 -0.78
CA ILE A 128 -10.33 -15.48 -0.77
C ILE A 128 -10.63 -16.05 0.62
N GLY A 129 -10.02 -15.49 1.66
CA GLY A 129 -10.15 -15.98 3.04
C GLY A 129 -11.57 -15.84 3.56
N ILE A 130 -12.20 -14.67 3.40
CA ILE A 130 -13.59 -14.44 3.83
C ILE A 130 -14.55 -15.36 3.07
N PHE A 131 -14.38 -15.51 1.75
CA PHE A 131 -15.22 -16.41 0.97
C PHE A 131 -15.12 -17.85 1.48
N LEU A 132 -13.92 -18.38 1.68
CA LEU A 132 -13.70 -19.73 2.19
C LEU A 132 -14.19 -19.88 3.63
N GLY A 133 -13.98 -18.88 4.48
CA GLY A 133 -14.50 -18.86 5.85
C GLY A 133 -16.02 -18.88 5.90
N LEU A 134 -16.71 -18.11 5.04
CA LEU A 134 -18.16 -18.12 4.92
C LEU A 134 -18.68 -19.47 4.44
N VAL A 135 -18.01 -20.10 3.47
CA VAL A 135 -18.38 -21.44 2.98
C VAL A 135 -18.22 -22.47 4.10
N ALA A 136 -17.11 -22.45 4.83
CA ALA A 136 -16.86 -23.33 5.96
C ALA A 136 -17.95 -23.17 7.06
N GLY A 137 -18.20 -21.92 7.47
CA GLY A 137 -19.20 -21.63 8.51
C GLY A 137 -20.64 -21.93 8.11
N PHE A 138 -20.98 -21.76 6.82
CA PHE A 138 -22.34 -22.05 6.32
C PHE A 138 -22.62 -23.54 6.19
N TYR A 139 -21.74 -24.30 5.54
CA TYR A 139 -21.98 -25.73 5.28
C TYR A 139 -21.67 -26.63 6.47
N ARG A 140 -20.79 -26.19 7.38
CA ARG A 140 -20.36 -26.97 8.56
C ARG A 140 -19.97 -28.43 8.26
N GLY A 141 -19.47 -29.17 9.24
CA GLY A 141 -19.15 -30.59 9.06
C GLY A 141 -17.97 -30.83 8.12
N PHE A 142 -18.09 -31.73 7.15
CA PHE A 142 -16.97 -32.19 6.32
C PHE A 142 -16.26 -31.07 5.53
N LEU A 143 -16.99 -30.10 5.00
CA LEU A 143 -16.40 -28.98 4.27
C LEU A 143 -15.60 -28.04 5.20
N ASP A 144 -16.13 -27.78 6.37
CA ASP A 144 -15.43 -27.02 7.41
C ASP A 144 -14.15 -27.74 7.83
N ASP A 145 -14.20 -29.04 8.11
CA ASP A 145 -13.04 -29.84 8.47
C ASP A 145 -11.95 -29.80 7.39
N VAL A 146 -12.32 -29.93 6.12
CA VAL A 146 -11.37 -29.89 4.99
C VAL A 146 -10.72 -28.53 4.85
N ILE A 147 -11.51 -27.44 4.91
CA ILE A 147 -11.00 -26.07 4.79
C ILE A 147 -10.07 -25.75 5.97
N MET A 148 -10.50 -26.08 7.21
CA MET A 148 -9.66 -25.82 8.39
C MET A 148 -8.40 -26.68 8.41
N ARG A 149 -8.41 -27.91 7.92
CA ARG A 149 -7.20 -28.73 7.73
C ARG A 149 -6.24 -28.09 6.72
N ALA A 150 -6.77 -27.56 5.61
CA ALA A 150 -5.96 -26.85 4.65
C ALA A 150 -5.32 -25.60 5.30
N VAL A 151 -6.09 -24.80 6.05
CA VAL A 151 -5.58 -23.66 6.82
C VAL A 151 -4.43 -24.09 7.76
N ASP A 152 -4.61 -25.17 8.54
CA ASP A 152 -3.60 -25.65 9.47
C ASP A 152 -2.31 -26.10 8.75
N VAL A 153 -2.43 -26.77 7.61
CA VAL A 153 -1.28 -27.16 6.78
C VAL A 153 -0.52 -25.92 6.27
N PHE A 154 -1.23 -24.94 5.73
CA PHE A 154 -0.58 -23.72 5.24
C PHE A 154 0.04 -22.90 6.39
N MET A 155 -0.59 -22.86 7.57
CA MET A 155 -0.02 -22.17 8.73
C MET A 155 1.20 -22.87 9.32
N SER A 156 1.41 -24.16 9.06
CA SER A 156 2.60 -24.90 9.51
C SER A 156 3.86 -24.54 8.70
N VAL A 157 3.70 -24.00 7.49
CA VAL A 157 4.82 -23.62 6.63
C VAL A 157 5.29 -22.21 6.97
N PRO A 158 6.58 -21.99 7.26
CA PRO A 158 7.11 -20.64 7.46
C PRO A 158 6.86 -19.75 6.24
N LEU A 159 6.26 -18.58 6.48
CA LEU A 159 5.86 -17.63 5.42
C LEU A 159 6.99 -17.33 4.42
N LEU A 160 8.21 -17.16 4.92
CA LEU A 160 9.37 -16.87 4.07
C LEU A 160 9.70 -18.02 3.11
N LEU A 161 9.59 -19.28 3.58
CA LEU A 161 9.84 -20.44 2.72
C LEU A 161 8.78 -20.54 1.62
N LEU A 162 7.51 -20.33 1.95
CA LEU A 162 6.41 -20.32 0.99
C LEU A 162 6.61 -19.20 -0.03
N ALA A 163 6.97 -18.00 0.41
CA ALA A 163 7.23 -16.87 -0.45
C ALA A 163 8.38 -17.15 -1.43
N LEU A 164 9.50 -17.67 -0.92
CA LEU A 164 10.65 -18.02 -1.74
C LEU A 164 10.32 -19.13 -2.75
N MET A 165 9.56 -20.14 -2.34
CA MET A 165 9.14 -21.24 -3.23
C MET A 165 8.28 -20.72 -4.39
N VAL A 166 7.29 -19.88 -4.09
CA VAL A 166 6.41 -19.31 -5.12
C VAL A 166 7.19 -18.41 -6.07
N LEU A 167 8.07 -17.53 -5.55
CA LEU A 167 8.88 -16.65 -6.39
C LEU A 167 9.96 -17.41 -7.18
N PHE A 168 10.45 -18.52 -6.66
CA PHE A 168 11.39 -19.38 -7.39
C PHE A 168 10.72 -20.05 -8.60
N ILE A 169 9.48 -20.53 -8.43
CA ILE A 169 8.73 -21.21 -9.51
C ILE A 169 8.20 -20.22 -10.54
N LEU A 170 7.59 -19.11 -10.09
CA LEU A 170 6.91 -18.15 -10.97
C LEU A 170 7.82 -17.01 -11.44
N GLY A 171 8.98 -16.85 -10.82
CA GLY A 171 9.89 -15.73 -11.06
C GLY A 171 9.51 -14.45 -10.29
N PRO A 172 10.47 -13.51 -10.18
CA PRO A 172 10.24 -12.23 -9.48
C PRO A 172 9.46 -11.27 -10.40
N SER A 173 8.18 -11.03 -10.09
CA SER A 173 7.35 -10.04 -10.74
C SER A 173 6.39 -9.39 -9.75
N PHE A 174 5.88 -8.21 -10.10
CA PHE A 174 4.89 -7.50 -9.28
C PHE A 174 3.65 -8.37 -9.01
N THR A 175 3.11 -9.02 -10.05
CA THR A 175 1.95 -9.91 -9.94
C THR A 175 2.24 -11.11 -9.05
N ASN A 176 3.43 -11.72 -9.18
CA ASN A 176 3.80 -12.90 -8.40
C ASN A 176 3.95 -12.57 -6.90
N ILE A 177 4.38 -11.36 -6.56
CA ILE A 177 4.39 -10.88 -5.17
C ILE A 177 2.97 -10.81 -4.61
N ILE A 178 1.99 -10.31 -5.38
CA ILE A 178 0.58 -10.29 -4.96
C ILE A 178 0.05 -11.71 -4.75
N ILE A 179 0.40 -12.65 -5.65
CA ILE A 179 0.03 -14.07 -5.51
C ILE A 179 0.62 -14.66 -4.22
N VAL A 180 1.88 -14.36 -3.91
CA VAL A 180 2.51 -14.77 -2.63
C VAL A 180 1.68 -14.28 -1.45
N PHE A 181 1.28 -13.01 -1.43
CA PHE A 181 0.46 -12.47 -0.34
C PHE A 181 -0.93 -13.12 -0.29
N ALA A 182 -1.54 -13.35 -1.45
CA ALA A 182 -2.84 -14.04 -1.53
C ALA A 182 -2.76 -15.45 -0.94
N VAL A 183 -1.76 -16.24 -1.36
CA VAL A 183 -1.56 -17.62 -0.91
C VAL A 183 -1.12 -17.70 0.55
N ALA A 184 -0.36 -16.70 1.02
CA ALA A 184 0.23 -16.73 2.36
C ALA A 184 -0.65 -16.12 3.46
N ARG A 185 -1.67 -15.33 3.10
CA ARG A 185 -2.45 -14.55 4.07
C ARG A 185 -3.94 -14.90 4.12
N TRP A 186 -4.50 -15.59 3.12
CA TRP A 186 -5.93 -15.93 3.08
C TRP A 186 -6.39 -16.71 4.31
N MET A 187 -5.51 -17.56 4.85
CA MET A 187 -5.82 -18.40 6.02
C MET A 187 -6.15 -17.58 7.28
N LEU A 188 -5.53 -16.39 7.44
CA LEU A 188 -5.81 -15.49 8.56
C LEU A 188 -7.23 -14.95 8.50
N TYR A 189 -7.73 -14.62 7.32
CA TYR A 189 -9.09 -14.12 7.10
C TYR A 189 -10.13 -15.24 7.09
N CYS A 190 -9.73 -16.47 6.75
CA CYS A 190 -10.62 -17.63 6.75
C CYS A 190 -10.99 -18.07 8.16
N ARG A 191 -10.11 -17.84 9.13
CA ARG A 191 -10.27 -18.32 10.52
C ARG A 191 -11.01 -17.31 11.43
N VAL A 192 -11.21 -16.06 11.00
CA VAL A 192 -11.95 -15.03 11.73
C VAL A 192 -13.46 -15.20 11.52
#